data_d4ebf56d3e516fb4e5614b866c913677
#
_entry.id   d4ebf56d3e516fb4e5614b866c913677
#
_cell.length_a   1.000
_cell.length_b   1.000
_cell.length_c   1.000
_cell.angle_alpha   90.00
_cell.angle_beta   90.00
_cell.angle_gamma   90.00
#
_symmetry.space_group_name_H-M   'P 1'
#
loop_
_entity.id
_entity.type
_entity.pdbx_description
1 polymer ?
#
loop_
_entity_poly.entity_id
_entity_poly.type
_entity_poly.pdbx_seq_one_letter_code
_entity_poly.pdbx_strand_id
1 'polypeptide(L)'
;MCFLNKTYSAKFLNCNVRSSLMRDKHTQISHIAGDLSMNTSSWKKGRTVGQKRLLQISHIWGTRIRLELEGKTRDLALFSMALDSKLRGCYLVKPKVSDVAYGNSVSSRATVLQQKIGSPVQFEITKGAREAVAALIKLGNLHGKDYLFQYRVDSCQYISNRQYNRIFH
;
A
#
# COMPACT_ATOMS: atom_id res chain seq x y z
N MET A 1 8.91 37.23 -27.04
CA MET A 1 8.07 37.45 -25.85
C MET A 1 7.95 36.12 -25.11
N CYS A 2 8.70 36.02 -24.03
CA CYS A 2 8.75 34.81 -23.16
C CYS A 2 7.69 34.96 -22.09
N PHE A 3 6.86 33.94 -21.91
CA PHE A 3 6.16 33.73 -20.66
C PHE A 3 6.61 32.43 -20.03
N LEU A 4 7.38 32.59 -19.00
CA LEU A 4 7.92 31.59 -18.10
C LEU A 4 6.81 30.97 -17.25
N ASN A 5 6.65 29.69 -17.32
CA ASN A 5 5.91 28.91 -16.32
C ASN A 5 6.80 28.64 -15.11
N LYS A 6 6.56 29.40 -14.06
CA LYS A 6 7.21 29.33 -12.75
C LYS A 6 6.22 28.74 -11.74
N THR A 7 5.99 27.42 -11.73
CA THR A 7 5.09 26.81 -10.74
C THR A 7 5.50 25.38 -10.29
N TYR A 8 6.74 24.95 -10.52
CA TYR A 8 7.16 23.59 -10.10
C TYR A 8 8.11 23.53 -8.88
N SER A 9 8.41 24.67 -8.23
CA SER A 9 9.44 24.68 -7.17
C SER A 9 8.90 24.59 -5.73
N ALA A 10 7.60 24.65 -5.49
CA ALA A 10 7.08 24.77 -4.12
C ALA A 10 6.67 23.43 -3.45
N LYS A 11 6.63 22.33 -4.19
CA LYS A 11 6.20 21.02 -3.63
C LYS A 11 7.33 20.18 -3.01
N PHE A 12 8.57 20.46 -3.31
CA PHE A 12 9.71 19.64 -2.86
C PHE A 12 10.24 19.97 -1.45
N LEU A 13 9.91 21.13 -0.90
CA LEU A 13 10.47 21.57 0.41
C LEU A 13 9.62 21.18 1.63
N ASN A 14 8.41 20.65 1.44
CA ASN A 14 7.48 20.43 2.56
C ASN A 14 7.44 18.97 3.08
N CYS A 15 8.07 18.01 2.39
CA CYS A 15 8.10 16.62 2.85
C CYS A 15 9.05 16.37 4.03
N ASN A 16 10.11 17.16 4.18
CA ASN A 16 11.13 16.92 5.22
C ASN A 16 10.81 17.56 6.59
N VAL A 17 9.90 18.53 6.64
CA VAL A 17 9.64 19.27 7.89
C VAL A 17 8.51 18.63 8.72
N ARG A 18 7.60 17.85 8.09
CA ARG A 18 6.50 17.21 8.82
C ARG A 18 6.83 15.89 9.52
N SER A 19 7.89 15.23 9.13
CA SER A 19 8.29 13.96 9.76
C SER A 19 8.98 14.13 11.12
N SER A 20 9.51 15.31 11.42
CA SER A 20 10.15 15.61 12.71
C SER A 20 9.17 16.07 13.81
N LEU A 21 8.00 16.60 13.43
CA LEU A 21 7.03 17.15 14.40
C LEU A 21 6.02 16.15 14.97
N MET A 22 6.00 14.91 14.47
CA MET A 22 5.09 13.87 14.99
C MET A 22 5.74 12.89 15.98
N ARG A 23 7.01 13.08 16.35
CA ARG A 23 7.69 12.18 17.28
C ARG A 23 7.63 12.57 18.76
N ASP A 24 7.18 13.78 19.09
CA ASP A 24 7.30 14.30 20.45
C ASP A 24 5.99 14.37 21.27
N LYS A 25 4.95 13.62 20.90
CA LYS A 25 3.68 13.59 21.67
C LYS A 25 3.42 12.29 22.41
N HIS A 26 4.45 11.52 22.74
CA HIS A 26 4.27 10.28 23.53
C HIS A 26 5.01 10.27 24.87
N THR A 27 5.27 11.42 25.44
CA THR A 27 5.83 11.46 26.80
C THR A 27 5.07 12.50 27.61
N GLN A 28 4.17 12.10 28.40
CA GLN A 28 3.56 12.70 29.60
C GLN A 28 2.07 12.34 29.72
N ILE A 29 1.74 11.12 30.08
CA ILE A 29 0.57 10.81 30.91
C ILE A 29 0.89 9.45 31.60
N SER A 30 1.71 9.50 32.60
CA SER A 30 1.78 8.47 33.62
C SER A 30 1.41 9.17 34.92
N HIS A 31 0.24 8.90 35.42
CA HIS A 31 -0.24 8.99 36.81
C HIS A 31 -1.71 9.38 36.82
N ILE A 32 -2.56 8.45 36.49
CA ILE A 32 -3.84 8.20 37.17
C ILE A 32 -4.18 6.73 36.85
N ALA A 33 -3.58 5.80 37.58
CA ALA A 33 -3.97 4.42 37.57
C ALA A 33 -5.14 4.25 38.54
N GLY A 34 -6.34 4.54 38.06
CA GLY A 34 -7.54 3.99 38.62
C GLY A 34 -7.76 2.63 38.01
N ASP A 35 -7.69 1.60 38.85
CA ASP A 35 -7.92 0.20 38.55
C ASP A 35 -9.34 -0.02 38.00
N LEU A 36 -9.49 0.13 36.67
CA LEU A 36 -10.62 -0.39 35.92
C LEU A 36 -10.13 -1.64 35.19
N SER A 37 -9.98 -2.72 35.95
CA SER A 37 -9.91 -4.07 35.39
C SER A 37 -11.18 -4.34 34.59
N MET A 38 -11.26 -3.79 33.40
CA MET A 38 -12.20 -4.23 32.40
C MET A 38 -11.80 -5.65 31.99
N ASN A 39 -12.46 -6.60 32.60
CA ASN A 39 -12.40 -8.02 32.28
C ASN A 39 -12.91 -8.21 30.85
N THR A 40 -12.09 -7.84 29.86
CA THR A 40 -12.34 -8.10 28.45
C THR A 40 -12.12 -9.58 28.18
N SER A 41 -13.03 -10.41 28.70
CA SER A 41 -13.06 -11.80 28.25
C SER A 41 -13.29 -11.77 26.76
N SER A 42 -12.29 -12.22 26.00
CA SER A 42 -12.40 -12.35 24.55
C SER A 42 -13.70 -13.13 24.25
N TRP A 43 -14.69 -12.48 23.61
CA TRP A 43 -15.98 -13.07 23.25
C TRP A 43 -15.84 -14.37 22.39
N LYS A 44 -14.63 -14.65 21.91
CA LYS A 44 -14.26 -15.86 21.16
C LYS A 44 -13.50 -16.89 21.97
N LYS A 45 -13.33 -16.72 23.29
CA LYS A 45 -12.60 -17.68 24.13
C LYS A 45 -13.29 -19.04 24.09
N GLY A 46 -12.58 -20.05 23.58
CA GLY A 46 -13.11 -21.42 23.42
C GLY A 46 -13.90 -21.70 22.15
N ARG A 47 -14.11 -20.75 21.26
CA ARG A 47 -14.73 -21.01 19.94
C ARG A 47 -13.66 -21.28 18.88
N THR A 48 -13.68 -22.46 18.31
CA THR A 48 -12.92 -22.77 17.10
C THR A 48 -13.54 -21.98 15.94
N VAL A 49 -12.87 -20.90 15.52
CA VAL A 49 -13.27 -20.17 14.33
C VAL A 49 -12.89 -21.04 13.14
N GLY A 50 -13.87 -21.48 12.36
CA GLY A 50 -13.64 -22.29 11.17
C GLY A 50 -12.65 -21.65 10.21
N GLN A 51 -11.92 -22.48 9.48
CA GLN A 51 -10.96 -22.02 8.49
C GLN A 51 -11.68 -21.19 7.42
N LYS A 52 -11.11 -20.01 7.08
CA LYS A 52 -11.64 -19.19 5.98
C LYS A 52 -11.60 -19.99 4.67
N ARG A 53 -12.67 -19.91 3.91
CA ARG A 53 -12.73 -20.56 2.58
C ARG A 53 -11.61 -19.99 1.69
N LEU A 54 -11.01 -20.88 0.90
CA LEU A 54 -10.03 -20.50 -0.11
C LEU A 54 -10.70 -19.60 -1.16
N LEU A 55 -9.95 -18.62 -1.66
CA LEU A 55 -10.40 -17.76 -2.73
C LEU A 55 -10.51 -18.58 -4.03
N GLN A 56 -11.70 -18.70 -4.59
CA GLN A 56 -11.93 -19.41 -5.85
C GLN A 56 -11.53 -18.53 -7.04
N ILE A 57 -11.15 -19.16 -8.14
CA ILE A 57 -10.76 -18.47 -9.38
C ILE A 57 -11.88 -17.55 -9.90
N SER A 58 -13.13 -17.99 -9.81
CA SER A 58 -14.30 -17.18 -10.17
C SER A 58 -14.40 -15.87 -9.38
N HIS A 59 -14.08 -15.91 -8.07
CA HIS A 59 -14.06 -14.71 -7.23
C HIS A 59 -12.93 -13.76 -7.63
N ILE A 60 -11.77 -14.28 -8.03
CA ILE A 60 -10.66 -13.47 -8.51
C ILE A 60 -11.04 -12.71 -9.77
N TRP A 61 -11.61 -13.41 -10.76
CA TRP A 61 -12.08 -12.78 -12.00
C TRP A 61 -13.19 -11.78 -11.75
N GLY A 62 -14.18 -12.14 -10.94
CA GLY A 62 -15.28 -11.23 -10.58
C GLY A 62 -14.79 -9.95 -9.91
N THR A 63 -13.81 -10.05 -9.00
CA THR A 63 -13.23 -8.88 -8.34
C THR A 63 -12.45 -7.99 -9.32
N ARG A 64 -11.66 -8.58 -10.22
CA ARG A 64 -10.93 -7.82 -11.25
C ARG A 64 -11.87 -7.03 -12.15
N ILE A 65 -12.87 -7.71 -12.75
CA ILE A 65 -13.85 -7.07 -13.62
C ILE A 65 -14.58 -5.94 -12.88
N ARG A 66 -14.97 -6.17 -11.63
CA ARG A 66 -15.63 -5.13 -10.82
C ARG A 66 -14.76 -3.90 -10.63
N LEU A 67 -13.47 -4.09 -10.27
CA LEU A 67 -12.54 -2.99 -10.09
C LEU A 67 -12.25 -2.23 -11.39
N GLU A 68 -12.21 -2.94 -12.52
CA GLU A 68 -12.08 -2.35 -13.86
C GLU A 68 -13.30 -1.50 -14.22
N LEU A 69 -14.52 -2.02 -14.02
CA LEU A 69 -15.76 -1.30 -14.30
C LEU A 69 -15.94 -0.08 -13.40
N GLU A 70 -15.52 -0.15 -12.15
CA GLU A 70 -15.55 0.97 -11.20
C GLU A 70 -14.43 2.01 -11.44
N GLY A 71 -13.52 1.75 -12.38
CA GLY A 71 -12.38 2.64 -12.69
C GLY A 71 -11.37 2.78 -11.55
N LYS A 72 -11.37 1.85 -10.58
CA LYS A 72 -10.46 1.87 -9.42
C LYS A 72 -9.09 1.30 -9.76
N THR A 73 -8.34 1.99 -10.62
CA THR A 73 -7.04 1.52 -11.14
C THR A 73 -6.01 1.24 -10.05
N ARG A 74 -5.98 2.03 -8.97
CA ARG A 74 -5.08 1.78 -7.84
C ARG A 74 -5.40 0.47 -7.13
N ASP A 75 -6.67 0.23 -6.86
CA ASP A 75 -7.12 -0.95 -6.12
C ASP A 75 -6.99 -2.21 -7.00
N LEU A 76 -7.18 -2.08 -8.32
CA LEU A 76 -6.93 -3.13 -9.31
C LEU A 76 -5.45 -3.52 -9.37
N ALA A 77 -4.55 -2.54 -9.44
CA ALA A 77 -3.11 -2.79 -9.43
C ALA A 77 -2.68 -3.45 -8.12
N LEU A 78 -3.19 -2.98 -6.99
CA LEU A 78 -2.91 -3.53 -5.66
C LEU A 78 -3.40 -4.98 -5.54
N PHE A 79 -4.61 -5.28 -6.02
CA PHE A 79 -5.19 -6.62 -6.02
C PHE A 79 -4.37 -7.59 -6.90
N SER A 80 -4.03 -7.17 -8.11
CA SER A 80 -3.23 -7.97 -9.03
C SER A 80 -1.83 -8.27 -8.46
N MET A 81 -1.17 -7.26 -7.91
CA MET A 81 0.13 -7.42 -7.24
C MET A 81 0.05 -8.32 -6.00
N ALA A 82 -1.05 -8.26 -5.24
CA ALA A 82 -1.25 -9.14 -4.08
C ALA A 82 -1.34 -10.61 -4.47
N LEU A 83 -2.02 -10.91 -5.57
CA LEU A 83 -2.16 -12.27 -6.09
C LEU A 83 -0.81 -12.83 -6.58
N ASP A 84 -0.05 -12.03 -7.32
CA ASP A 84 1.22 -12.46 -7.92
C ASP A 84 2.30 -12.62 -6.85
N SER A 85 2.46 -11.64 -5.98
CA SER A 85 3.53 -11.61 -4.98
C SER A 85 3.30 -12.57 -3.82
N LYS A 86 2.03 -12.86 -3.47
CA LYS A 86 1.66 -13.59 -2.25
C LYS A 86 2.25 -13.01 -0.97
N LEU A 87 2.67 -11.75 -1.02
CA LEU A 87 3.24 -11.03 0.12
C LEU A 87 2.16 -10.62 1.13
N ARG A 88 2.58 -10.45 2.37
CA ARG A 88 1.71 -9.84 3.38
C ARG A 88 1.45 -8.37 3.02
N GLY A 89 0.25 -7.87 3.28
CA GLY A 89 -0.14 -6.49 2.96
C GLY A 89 0.85 -5.43 3.44
N CYS A 90 1.47 -5.62 4.61
CA CYS A 90 2.47 -4.67 5.13
C CYS A 90 3.74 -4.54 4.27
N TYR A 91 4.09 -5.55 3.48
CA TYR A 91 5.21 -5.48 2.54
C TYR A 91 4.75 -5.02 1.16
N LEU A 92 3.52 -5.35 0.77
CA LEU A 92 2.97 -5.01 -0.53
C LEU A 92 2.71 -3.52 -0.70
N VAL A 93 2.39 -2.81 0.39
CA VAL A 93 2.07 -1.37 0.33
C VAL A 93 3.30 -0.46 0.27
N LYS A 94 4.49 -0.98 0.58
CA LYS A 94 5.73 -0.20 0.70
C LYS A 94 6.58 -0.03 -0.57
N PRO A 95 6.47 -0.86 -1.63
CA PRO A 95 7.29 -0.74 -2.81
C PRO A 95 7.20 0.65 -3.43
N LYS A 96 8.35 1.11 -3.92
CA LYS A 96 8.46 2.31 -4.74
C LYS A 96 8.28 1.95 -6.20
N VAL A 97 8.01 2.93 -7.02
CA VAL A 97 7.94 2.74 -8.47
C VAL A 97 9.26 2.17 -9.02
N SER A 98 10.40 2.62 -8.50
CA SER A 98 11.74 2.11 -8.87
C SER A 98 11.94 0.62 -8.62
N ASP A 99 11.22 0.03 -7.67
CA ASP A 99 11.37 -1.39 -7.32
C ASP A 99 10.62 -2.31 -8.27
N VAL A 100 9.65 -1.75 -9.01
CA VAL A 100 8.73 -2.47 -9.89
C VAL A 100 8.87 -2.08 -11.36
N ALA A 101 9.25 -0.83 -11.62
CA ALA A 101 9.36 -0.29 -12.97
C ALA A 101 10.75 0.29 -13.21
N TYR A 102 11.27 0.07 -14.44
CA TYR A 102 12.49 0.67 -14.91
C TYR A 102 12.19 1.57 -16.12
N GLY A 103 12.45 2.87 -15.95
CA GLY A 103 12.09 3.85 -16.98
C GLY A 103 10.58 3.90 -17.19
N ASN A 104 10.13 3.63 -18.42
CA ASN A 104 8.73 3.70 -18.82
C ASN A 104 8.03 2.32 -18.87
N SER A 105 8.70 1.27 -18.44
CA SER A 105 8.18 -0.10 -18.50
C SER A 105 8.18 -0.78 -17.13
N VAL A 106 7.12 -1.55 -16.86
CA VAL A 106 7.03 -2.37 -15.65
C VAL A 106 7.82 -3.67 -15.87
N SER A 107 8.69 -3.98 -14.92
CA SER A 107 9.53 -5.19 -14.95
C SER A 107 8.69 -6.46 -14.84
N SER A 108 9.16 -7.57 -15.45
CA SER A 108 8.54 -8.88 -15.26
C SER A 108 8.77 -9.48 -13.89
N ARG A 109 9.80 -9.01 -13.18
CA ARG A 109 10.17 -9.46 -11.82
C ARG A 109 10.42 -8.24 -10.95
N ALA A 110 9.98 -8.33 -9.70
CA ALA A 110 10.26 -7.32 -8.68
C ALA A 110 10.85 -7.98 -7.44
N THR A 111 11.65 -7.21 -6.71
CA THR A 111 12.29 -7.67 -5.47
C THR A 111 11.85 -6.75 -4.33
N VAL A 112 11.32 -7.34 -3.26
CA VAL A 112 10.90 -6.60 -2.06
C VAL A 112 11.63 -7.11 -0.85
N LEU A 113 12.21 -6.21 -0.06
CA LEU A 113 12.90 -6.56 1.18
C LEU A 113 11.89 -6.80 2.31
N GLN A 114 11.90 -8.01 2.87
CA GLN A 114 11.10 -8.34 4.04
C GLN A 114 11.83 -7.87 5.31
N GLN A 115 11.40 -6.77 5.89
CA GLN A 115 12.04 -6.14 7.06
C GLN A 115 12.16 -7.08 8.27
N LYS A 116 11.21 -8.02 8.47
CA LYS A 116 11.22 -8.92 9.62
C LYS A 116 12.32 -9.98 9.52
N ILE A 117 12.64 -10.44 8.31
CA ILE A 117 13.56 -11.55 8.07
C ILE A 117 14.89 -11.04 7.47
N GLY A 118 14.90 -9.78 6.98
CA GLY A 118 16.05 -9.19 6.30
C GLY A 118 16.33 -9.79 4.91
N SER A 119 15.51 -10.72 4.45
CA SER A 119 15.71 -11.41 3.17
C SER A 119 14.96 -10.71 2.04
N PRO A 120 15.60 -10.51 0.87
CA PRO A 120 14.92 -10.06 -0.33
C PRO A 120 14.05 -11.20 -0.89
N VAL A 121 12.80 -10.90 -1.20
CA VAL A 121 11.89 -11.83 -1.89
C VAL A 121 11.66 -11.34 -3.29
N GLN A 122 11.98 -12.17 -4.25
CA GLN A 122 11.72 -11.94 -5.66
C GLN A 122 10.44 -12.64 -6.08
N PHE A 123 9.61 -11.96 -6.87
CA PHE A 123 8.38 -12.53 -7.41
C PHE A 123 8.17 -12.07 -8.86
N GLU A 124 7.42 -12.86 -9.61
CA GLU A 124 7.06 -12.54 -11.00
C GLU A 124 5.77 -11.74 -11.04
N ILE A 125 5.72 -10.77 -11.95
CA ILE A 125 4.54 -9.93 -12.20
C ILE A 125 3.92 -10.39 -13.50
N THR A 126 2.69 -10.89 -13.44
CA THR A 126 1.93 -11.35 -14.63
C THR A 126 1.65 -10.20 -15.58
N LYS A 127 1.34 -10.52 -16.83
CA LYS A 127 1.04 -9.51 -17.86
C LYS A 127 -0.10 -8.59 -17.43
N GLY A 128 -1.20 -9.13 -16.90
CA GLY A 128 -2.33 -8.34 -16.44
C GLY A 128 -2.01 -7.43 -15.26
N ALA A 129 -1.15 -7.88 -14.34
CA ALA A 129 -0.69 -7.03 -13.23
C ALA A 129 0.24 -5.91 -13.72
N ARG A 130 1.12 -6.19 -14.70
CA ARG A 130 1.98 -5.16 -15.32
C ARG A 130 1.17 -4.07 -16.01
N GLU A 131 0.12 -4.45 -16.75
CA GLU A 131 -0.78 -3.50 -17.41
C GLU A 131 -1.50 -2.61 -16.38
N ALA A 132 -2.02 -3.20 -15.30
CA ALA A 132 -2.68 -2.45 -14.23
C ALA A 132 -1.72 -1.49 -13.51
N VAL A 133 -0.49 -1.93 -13.23
CA VAL A 133 0.56 -1.10 -12.61
C VAL A 133 0.99 0.02 -13.55
N ALA A 134 1.17 -0.26 -14.85
CA ALA A 134 1.52 0.74 -15.84
C ALA A 134 0.42 1.81 -15.98
N ALA A 135 -0.85 1.41 -15.97
CA ALA A 135 -1.98 2.32 -15.96
C ALA A 135 -1.99 3.22 -14.71
N LEU A 136 -1.70 2.62 -13.53
CA LEU A 136 -1.59 3.37 -12.28
C LEU A 136 -0.47 4.43 -12.33
N ILE A 137 0.72 4.05 -12.81
CA ILE A 137 1.88 4.96 -12.93
C ILE A 137 1.54 6.13 -13.86
N LYS A 138 0.90 5.87 -15.01
CA LYS A 138 0.48 6.90 -15.95
C LYS A 138 -0.56 7.85 -15.36
N LEU A 139 -1.62 7.31 -14.74
CA LEU A 139 -2.69 8.11 -14.16
C LEU A 139 -2.22 8.96 -12.98
N GLY A 140 -1.33 8.41 -12.16
CA GLY A 140 -0.79 9.10 -11.00
C GLY A 140 0.40 10.02 -11.30
N ASN A 141 0.94 10.01 -12.54
CA ASN A 141 2.21 10.66 -12.89
C ASN A 141 3.31 10.33 -11.86
N LEU A 142 3.41 9.05 -11.50
CA LEU A 142 4.31 8.60 -10.44
C LEU A 142 5.77 8.56 -10.95
N HIS A 143 6.68 9.04 -10.14
CA HIS A 143 8.11 9.03 -10.42
C HIS A 143 8.80 7.88 -9.67
N GLY A 144 10.01 7.50 -10.08
CA GLY A 144 10.74 6.37 -9.49
C GLY A 144 10.92 6.43 -7.97
N LYS A 145 10.99 7.61 -7.38
CA LYS A 145 11.16 7.82 -5.92
C LYS A 145 9.85 7.71 -5.14
N ASP A 146 8.71 7.76 -5.83
CA ASP A 146 7.40 7.76 -5.21
C ASP A 146 7.00 6.35 -4.81
N TYR A 147 6.12 6.24 -3.81
CA TYR A 147 5.50 4.96 -3.49
C TYR A 147 4.49 4.59 -4.56
N LEU A 148 4.45 3.30 -4.93
CA LEU A 148 3.52 2.79 -5.92
C LEU A 148 2.07 2.97 -5.47
N PHE A 149 1.80 2.72 -4.19
CA PHE A 149 0.47 2.86 -3.60
C PHE A 149 0.46 4.03 -2.62
N GLN A 150 0.30 5.23 -3.16
CA GLN A 150 0.28 6.45 -2.37
C GLN A 150 -0.98 6.57 -1.51
N TYR A 151 -0.81 7.20 -0.36
CA TYR A 151 -1.93 7.61 0.48
C TYR A 151 -2.67 8.80 -0.15
N ARG A 152 -4.02 8.77 -0.11
CA ARG A 152 -4.85 9.77 -0.82
C ARG A 152 -4.67 11.21 -0.35
N VAL A 153 -4.37 11.40 0.94
CA VAL A 153 -4.22 12.72 1.55
C VAL A 153 -2.79 13.23 1.46
N ASP A 154 -1.81 12.32 1.56
CA ASP A 154 -0.39 12.64 1.54
C ASP A 154 0.33 11.71 0.56
N SER A 155 0.70 12.25 -0.59
CA SER A 155 1.38 11.53 -1.66
C SER A 155 2.81 11.09 -1.27
N CYS A 156 3.39 11.65 -0.22
CA CYS A 156 4.70 11.25 0.29
C CYS A 156 4.67 9.96 1.12
N GLN A 157 3.49 9.46 1.43
CA GLN A 157 3.30 8.25 2.24
C GLN A 157 2.60 7.16 1.43
N TYR A 158 2.90 5.90 1.81
CA TYR A 158 2.17 4.74 1.29
C TYR A 158 0.87 4.52 2.06
N ILE A 159 -0.08 3.80 1.46
CA ILE A 159 -1.35 3.44 2.12
C ILE A 159 -1.08 2.60 3.38
N SER A 160 -1.85 2.84 4.44
CA SER A 160 -1.73 2.08 5.68
C SER A 160 -2.28 0.66 5.52
N ASN A 161 -1.78 -0.29 6.33
CA ASN A 161 -2.30 -1.66 6.35
C ASN A 161 -3.80 -1.71 6.67
N ARG A 162 -4.30 -0.76 7.46
CA ARG A 162 -5.73 -0.66 7.78
C ARG A 162 -6.55 -0.30 6.53
N GLN A 163 -6.04 0.59 5.68
CA GLN A 163 -6.69 0.95 4.43
C GLN A 163 -6.61 -0.19 3.41
N TYR A 164 -5.46 -0.86 3.31
CA TYR A 164 -5.30 -2.07 2.52
C TYR A 164 -6.37 -3.12 2.88
N ASN A 165 -6.54 -3.42 4.17
CA ASN A 165 -7.53 -4.39 4.63
C ASN A 165 -8.98 -3.99 4.28
N ARG A 166 -9.30 -2.69 4.25
CA ARG A 166 -10.64 -2.22 3.86
C ARG A 166 -10.95 -2.41 2.38
N ILE A 167 -9.94 -2.46 1.53
CA ILE A 167 -10.12 -2.68 0.08
C ILE A 167 -10.52 -4.14 -0.19
N PHE A 168 -10.06 -5.08 0.65
CA PHE A 168 -10.26 -6.52 0.47
C PHE A 168 -11.31 -7.14 1.41
N HIS A 169 -11.97 -6.37 2.23
CA HIS A 169 -13.12 -6.75 3.06
C HIS A 169 -14.41 -6.16 2.51
#